data_2febce4237fc5f8cbfd79b9f088cbb28
#
_entry.id   2febce4237fc5f8cbfd79b9f088cbb28
#
_cell.length_a   1.000
_cell.length_b   1.000
_cell.length_c   1.000
_cell.angle_alpha   90.00
_cell.angle_beta   90.00
_cell.angle_gamma   90.00
#
_symmetry.space_group_name_H-M   'P 1'
#
loop_
_entity.id
_entity.type
_entity.pdbx_description
1 polymer ?
#
loop_
_entity_poly.entity_id
_entity_poly.type
_entity_poly.pdbx_seq_one_letter_code
_entity_poly.pdbx_strand_id
1 'polypeptide(L)'
;MYTSRLLFAPVATALLAAAPALAQQQDFSKVQMTTVKVTEGVYMLTGAGGNIGVSAGEDGVFLIDDQYAPLTDKIKAAVAAISKKPIRFLLNTHWHGDHTGGNENLGKAGVLIVAHENVRKRMTTEQFIQAFGQKTPPSPKDALPVVTFTDAVTLHLNGDEIQAFHVAPAHTDGDAVVHFRKANVVHAGDLFFNGIYPFIDVDSGGSVDGMIAAADRILGVTDDRTQIIPGHGPLSHRAGLQSFRTMLAVARDKIQPLVDQGKTVEQVVAAAPTKELDEQWGKGFLTPDQFVRIVYSSMKKRPAGGGGGSR
;
A
#
# COMPACT_ATOMS: atom_id res chain seq x y z
N MET A 1 -80.86 -0.37 -6.92
CA MET A 1 -79.67 -0.97 -7.54
C MET A 1 -78.62 0.11 -7.73
N TYR A 2 -77.65 0.15 -6.82
CA TYR A 2 -76.53 1.07 -6.92
C TYR A 2 -75.28 0.26 -7.25
N THR A 3 -74.75 0.47 -8.43
CA THR A 3 -73.48 -0.16 -8.86
C THR A 3 -72.32 0.84 -8.62
N SER A 4 -71.50 0.55 -7.61
CA SER A 4 -70.24 1.25 -7.34
C SER A 4 -69.17 0.77 -8.30
N ARG A 5 -68.61 1.70 -9.11
CA ARG A 5 -67.43 1.47 -9.95
C ARG A 5 -66.20 1.82 -9.12
N LEU A 6 -65.35 0.85 -8.86
CA LEU A 6 -63.98 1.02 -8.32
C LEU A 6 -63.08 1.48 -9.45
N LEU A 7 -62.48 2.65 -9.31
CA LEU A 7 -61.41 3.19 -10.15
C LEU A 7 -60.06 2.70 -9.59
N PHE A 8 -59.39 1.85 -10.34
CA PHE A 8 -58.01 1.52 -10.07
C PHE A 8 -57.08 2.56 -10.75
N ALA A 9 -56.32 3.28 -9.95
CA ALA A 9 -55.24 4.15 -10.44
C ALA A 9 -53.97 3.32 -10.64
N PRO A 10 -53.22 3.43 -11.74
CA PRO A 10 -51.95 2.73 -11.91
C PRO A 10 -50.87 3.44 -11.09
N VAL A 11 -50.19 2.68 -10.21
CA VAL A 11 -48.96 3.07 -9.53
C VAL A 11 -47.81 2.97 -10.55
N ALA A 12 -47.33 4.09 -11.03
CA ALA A 12 -46.13 4.17 -11.87
C ALA A 12 -44.89 3.98 -10.97
N THR A 13 -44.28 2.82 -11.03
CA THR A 13 -43.00 2.55 -10.38
C THR A 13 -41.88 3.20 -11.21
N ALA A 14 -41.37 4.33 -10.77
CA ALA A 14 -40.20 4.96 -11.37
C ALA A 14 -38.96 4.12 -11.03
N LEU A 15 -38.45 3.38 -12.01
CA LEU A 15 -37.11 2.79 -11.95
C LEU A 15 -36.08 3.93 -12.05
N LEU A 16 -35.50 4.32 -10.93
CA LEU A 16 -34.27 5.12 -10.93
C LEU A 16 -33.14 4.21 -11.43
N ALA A 17 -32.79 4.35 -12.69
CA ALA A 17 -31.54 3.80 -13.24
C ALA A 17 -30.38 4.57 -12.59
N ALA A 18 -29.70 3.95 -11.64
CA ALA A 18 -28.42 4.43 -11.15
C ALA A 18 -27.41 4.39 -12.34
N ALA A 19 -27.07 5.56 -12.85
CA ALA A 19 -25.98 5.66 -13.83
C ALA A 19 -24.69 5.16 -13.16
N PRO A 20 -23.88 4.30 -13.84
CA PRO A 20 -22.59 3.92 -13.30
C PRO A 20 -21.74 5.19 -13.15
N ALA A 21 -21.25 5.44 -11.94
CA ALA A 21 -20.24 6.46 -11.72
C ALA A 21 -19.02 6.05 -12.57
N LEU A 22 -18.77 6.77 -13.65
CA LEU A 22 -17.56 6.65 -14.43
C LEU A 22 -16.42 7.01 -13.48
N ALA A 23 -15.62 6.00 -13.10
CA ALA A 23 -14.39 6.24 -12.39
C ALA A 23 -13.60 7.27 -13.21
N GLN A 24 -13.39 8.44 -12.65
CA GLN A 24 -12.69 9.53 -13.32
C GLN A 24 -11.26 9.05 -13.54
N GLN A 25 -10.91 8.76 -14.79
CA GLN A 25 -9.57 8.26 -15.14
C GLN A 25 -8.57 9.34 -14.72
N GLN A 26 -7.63 8.99 -13.85
CA GLN A 26 -6.64 9.91 -13.33
C GLN A 26 -5.84 10.55 -14.48
N ASP A 27 -5.82 11.88 -14.55
CA ASP A 27 -5.07 12.63 -15.57
C ASP A 27 -3.59 12.76 -15.15
N PHE A 28 -2.79 11.76 -15.52
CA PHE A 28 -1.36 11.74 -15.24
C PHE A 28 -0.56 12.87 -15.90
N SER A 29 -1.11 13.54 -16.92
CA SER A 29 -0.43 14.66 -17.59
C SER A 29 -0.19 15.81 -16.62
N LYS A 30 -1.10 16.04 -15.67
CA LYS A 30 -1.05 17.12 -14.68
C LYS A 30 -0.22 16.78 -13.44
N VAL A 31 0.16 15.52 -13.25
CA VAL A 31 0.96 15.10 -12.10
C VAL A 31 2.36 15.72 -12.20
N GLN A 32 2.80 16.35 -11.13
CA GLN A 32 4.15 16.88 -10.98
C GLN A 32 4.91 16.02 -9.98
N MET A 33 6.17 15.69 -10.32
CA MET A 33 7.05 14.99 -9.40
C MET A 33 7.68 16.00 -8.45
N THR A 34 7.61 15.71 -7.15
CA THR A 34 8.30 16.48 -6.11
C THR A 34 9.44 15.65 -5.54
N THR A 35 10.63 16.26 -5.40
CA THR A 35 11.81 15.62 -4.83
C THR A 35 12.05 16.16 -3.42
N VAL A 36 12.14 15.26 -2.44
CA VAL A 36 12.50 15.57 -1.06
C VAL A 36 13.84 14.91 -0.76
N LYS A 37 14.86 15.70 -0.37
CA LYS A 37 16.12 15.15 0.13
C LYS A 37 15.88 14.58 1.54
N VAL A 38 16.07 13.28 1.71
CA VAL A 38 15.90 12.60 3.01
C VAL A 38 17.18 12.71 3.81
N THR A 39 18.32 12.35 3.19
CA THR A 39 19.68 12.53 3.72
C THR A 39 20.65 12.60 2.54
N GLU A 40 21.96 12.59 2.80
CA GLU A 40 22.95 12.55 1.71
C GLU A 40 22.81 11.26 0.90
N GLY A 41 22.71 11.40 -0.43
CA GLY A 41 22.56 10.26 -1.35
C GLY A 41 21.20 9.57 -1.34
N VAL A 42 20.25 9.92 -0.43
CA VAL A 42 18.92 9.31 -0.35
C VAL A 42 17.83 10.37 -0.49
N TYR A 43 16.86 10.10 -1.38
CA TYR A 43 15.77 11.02 -1.69
C TYR A 43 14.43 10.27 -1.73
N MET A 44 13.34 11.01 -1.55
CA MET A 44 11.97 10.54 -1.77
C MET A 44 11.37 11.34 -2.93
N LEU A 45 10.77 10.66 -3.92
CA LEU A 45 9.95 11.29 -4.95
C LEU A 45 8.48 11.05 -4.64
N THR A 46 7.68 12.10 -4.77
CA THR A 46 6.21 12.02 -4.68
C THR A 46 5.59 12.46 -6.00
N GLY A 47 4.45 11.88 -6.33
CA GLY A 47 3.71 12.19 -7.56
C GLY A 47 2.27 11.72 -7.43
N ALA A 48 1.89 10.68 -8.17
CA ALA A 48 0.65 9.94 -7.97
C ALA A 48 0.99 8.47 -7.73
N GLY A 49 0.32 7.85 -6.76
CA GLY A 49 0.66 6.50 -6.27
C GLY A 49 1.63 6.56 -5.09
N GLY A 50 2.32 5.44 -4.87
CA GLY A 50 3.24 5.31 -3.73
C GLY A 50 4.47 6.21 -3.83
N ASN A 51 5.07 6.51 -2.69
CA ASN A 51 6.34 7.24 -2.64
C ASN A 51 7.47 6.37 -3.19
N ILE A 52 8.36 6.99 -3.97
CA ILE A 52 9.53 6.34 -4.53
C ILE A 52 10.74 6.68 -3.67
N GLY A 53 11.51 5.67 -3.23
CA GLY A 53 12.84 5.86 -2.67
C GLY A 53 13.89 5.92 -3.76
N VAL A 54 14.88 6.80 -3.61
CA VAL A 54 16.02 6.93 -4.54
C VAL A 54 17.31 6.92 -3.76
N SER A 55 18.20 5.97 -4.06
CA SER A 55 19.62 6.04 -3.67
C SER A 55 20.45 6.42 -4.89
N ALA A 56 21.23 7.47 -4.78
CA ALA A 56 22.07 7.97 -5.85
C ALA A 56 23.53 8.19 -5.39
N GLY A 57 24.48 7.62 -6.11
CA GLY A 57 25.90 7.72 -5.79
C GLY A 57 26.79 7.19 -6.92
N GLU A 58 28.02 6.79 -6.60
CA GLU A 58 29.00 6.39 -7.59
C GLU A 58 28.64 5.10 -8.35
N ASP A 59 27.93 4.18 -7.71
CA ASP A 59 27.52 2.90 -8.32
C ASP A 59 26.31 3.04 -9.25
N GLY A 60 25.67 4.21 -9.30
CA GLY A 60 24.47 4.47 -10.08
C GLY A 60 23.28 4.83 -9.21
N VAL A 61 22.08 4.72 -9.81
CA VAL A 61 20.81 4.95 -9.12
C VAL A 61 20.12 3.64 -8.83
N PHE A 62 19.64 3.51 -7.60
CA PHE A 62 18.76 2.45 -7.13
C PHE A 62 17.42 3.06 -6.72
N LEU A 63 16.32 2.52 -7.29
CA LEU A 63 14.95 2.93 -6.98
C LEU A 63 14.26 1.92 -6.08
N ILE A 64 13.42 2.41 -5.20
CA ILE A 64 12.42 1.62 -4.48
C ILE A 64 11.05 2.09 -4.96
N ASP A 65 10.31 1.20 -5.63
CA ASP A 65 9.05 1.45 -6.32
C ASP A 65 9.15 2.44 -7.50
N ASP A 66 8.11 2.53 -8.35
CA ASP A 66 8.14 3.32 -9.59
C ASP A 66 6.78 3.88 -10.04
N GLN A 67 5.78 3.86 -9.15
CA GLN A 67 4.45 4.41 -9.39
C GLN A 67 3.76 3.81 -10.64
N TYR A 68 3.09 4.65 -11.43
CA TYR A 68 2.33 4.25 -12.61
C TYR A 68 3.13 4.43 -13.90
N ALA A 69 2.91 3.56 -14.89
CA ALA A 69 3.56 3.59 -16.21
C ALA A 69 3.57 4.98 -16.90
N PRO A 70 2.46 5.76 -16.92
CA PRO A 70 2.46 7.08 -17.55
C PRO A 70 3.38 8.11 -16.88
N LEU A 71 3.87 7.83 -15.67
CA LEU A 71 4.77 8.71 -14.93
C LEU A 71 6.25 8.40 -15.15
N THR A 72 6.59 7.30 -15.80
CA THR A 72 7.98 6.82 -15.96
C THR A 72 8.92 7.91 -16.47
N ASP A 73 8.55 8.67 -17.49
CA ASP A 73 9.42 9.72 -18.03
C ASP A 73 9.58 10.90 -17.06
N LYS A 74 8.55 11.24 -16.31
CA LYS A 74 8.62 12.28 -15.26
C LYS A 74 9.51 11.82 -14.10
N ILE A 75 9.42 10.54 -13.72
CA ILE A 75 10.28 9.92 -12.69
C ILE A 75 11.74 9.94 -13.16
N LYS A 76 12.03 9.51 -14.39
CA LYS A 76 13.37 9.55 -14.99
C LYS A 76 13.93 10.96 -15.04
N ALA A 77 13.10 11.97 -15.36
CA ALA A 77 13.51 13.36 -15.36
C ALA A 77 13.87 13.87 -13.95
N ALA A 78 13.05 13.52 -12.94
CA ALA A 78 13.33 13.84 -11.54
C ALA A 78 14.63 13.17 -11.05
N VAL A 79 14.84 11.90 -11.38
CA VAL A 79 16.09 11.17 -11.09
C VAL A 79 17.30 11.82 -11.79
N ALA A 80 17.16 12.22 -13.05
CA ALA A 80 18.24 12.88 -13.81
C ALA A 80 18.62 14.27 -13.26
N ALA A 81 17.72 14.91 -12.52
CA ALA A 81 18.03 16.13 -11.77
C ALA A 81 18.87 15.86 -10.50
N ILE A 82 18.76 14.64 -9.93
CA ILE A 82 19.54 14.21 -8.76
C ILE A 82 20.91 13.66 -9.20
N SER A 83 20.95 12.78 -10.21
CA SER A 83 22.16 12.09 -10.65
C SER A 83 22.18 11.89 -12.17
N LYS A 84 23.38 12.00 -12.77
CA LYS A 84 23.61 11.67 -14.19
C LYS A 84 23.95 10.20 -14.41
N LYS A 85 24.09 9.44 -13.34
CA LYS A 85 24.34 8.00 -13.41
C LYS A 85 23.06 7.24 -13.82
N PRO A 86 23.16 6.07 -14.46
CA PRO A 86 21.99 5.29 -14.88
C PRO A 86 21.25 4.70 -13.68
N ILE A 87 19.93 4.51 -13.86
CA ILE A 87 19.13 3.65 -12.96
C ILE A 87 19.55 2.21 -13.27
N ARG A 88 20.09 1.51 -12.27
CA ARG A 88 20.61 0.14 -12.41
C ARG A 88 19.66 -0.90 -11.80
N PHE A 89 19.06 -0.56 -10.69
CA PHE A 89 18.20 -1.45 -9.92
C PHE A 89 16.90 -0.75 -9.55
N LEU A 90 15.83 -1.55 -9.52
CA LEU A 90 14.54 -1.22 -8.97
C LEU A 90 14.16 -2.32 -7.99
N LEU A 91 13.75 -1.98 -6.78
CA LEU A 91 13.16 -2.93 -5.84
C LEU A 91 11.69 -2.56 -5.63
N ASN A 92 10.79 -3.52 -5.83
CA ASN A 92 9.39 -3.31 -5.49
C ASN A 92 9.11 -3.78 -4.07
N THR A 93 8.47 -2.91 -3.29
CA THR A 93 8.08 -3.21 -1.90
C THR A 93 6.96 -4.23 -1.85
N HIS A 94 6.00 -4.18 -2.80
CA HIS A 94 4.90 -5.11 -2.96
C HIS A 94 4.37 -5.06 -4.41
N TRP A 95 3.24 -5.75 -4.71
CA TRP A 95 2.81 -5.97 -6.11
C TRP A 95 1.83 -4.93 -6.66
N HIS A 96 1.28 -4.00 -5.87
CA HIS A 96 0.24 -3.07 -6.34
C HIS A 96 0.72 -2.16 -7.47
N GLY A 97 -0.22 -1.81 -8.35
CA GLY A 97 0.09 -1.12 -9.60
C GLY A 97 0.59 0.32 -9.45
N ASP A 98 0.33 0.95 -8.31
CA ASP A 98 0.87 2.28 -7.97
C ASP A 98 2.28 2.23 -7.36
N HIS A 99 2.88 1.05 -7.29
CA HIS A 99 4.27 0.78 -6.90
C HIS A 99 5.07 0.05 -7.98
N THR A 100 4.39 -0.65 -8.90
CA THR A 100 5.02 -1.51 -9.93
C THR A 100 4.65 -1.12 -11.35
N GLY A 101 3.84 -0.08 -11.54
CA GLY A 101 3.30 0.26 -12.86
C GLY A 101 4.35 0.73 -13.86
N GLY A 102 5.47 1.28 -13.41
CA GLY A 102 6.61 1.68 -14.24
C GLY A 102 7.56 0.53 -14.62
N ASN A 103 7.42 -0.64 -13.98
CA ASN A 103 8.33 -1.79 -14.12
C ASN A 103 8.63 -2.15 -15.58
N GLU A 104 7.60 -2.26 -16.43
CA GLU A 104 7.79 -2.64 -17.83
C GLU A 104 8.70 -1.66 -18.57
N ASN A 105 8.50 -0.37 -18.37
CA ASN A 105 9.28 0.67 -19.02
C ASN A 105 10.75 0.66 -18.55
N LEU A 106 10.96 0.44 -17.25
CA LEU A 106 12.31 0.35 -16.66
C LEU A 106 12.99 -0.97 -17.03
N GLY A 107 12.27 -2.09 -17.01
CA GLY A 107 12.78 -3.40 -17.42
C GLY A 107 13.22 -3.42 -18.89
N LYS A 108 12.42 -2.85 -19.81
CA LYS A 108 12.81 -2.65 -21.22
C LYS A 108 14.06 -1.75 -21.38
N ALA A 109 14.28 -0.84 -20.44
CA ALA A 109 15.50 -0.01 -20.41
C ALA A 109 16.71 -0.73 -19.77
N GLY A 110 16.57 -2.00 -19.37
CA GLY A 110 17.67 -2.81 -18.81
C GLY A 110 17.86 -2.66 -17.29
N VAL A 111 16.92 -2.05 -16.59
CA VAL A 111 16.93 -1.98 -15.12
C VAL A 111 16.66 -3.35 -14.53
N LEU A 112 17.47 -3.78 -13.57
CA LEU A 112 17.27 -5.05 -12.86
C LEU A 112 16.22 -4.89 -11.77
N ILE A 113 15.10 -5.60 -11.92
CA ILE A 113 13.98 -5.55 -10.97
C ILE A 113 14.14 -6.64 -9.92
N VAL A 114 14.06 -6.24 -8.65
CA VAL A 114 14.22 -7.09 -7.45
C VAL A 114 12.92 -7.02 -6.64
N ALA A 115 12.44 -8.15 -6.12
CA ALA A 115 11.29 -8.16 -5.21
C ALA A 115 11.23 -9.46 -4.38
N HIS A 116 10.35 -9.51 -3.39
CA HIS A 116 9.98 -10.77 -2.77
C HIS A 116 9.32 -11.74 -3.78
N GLU A 117 9.52 -13.05 -3.61
CA GLU A 117 9.00 -14.04 -4.58
C GLU A 117 7.48 -13.98 -4.78
N ASN A 118 6.71 -13.67 -3.72
CA ASN A 118 5.27 -13.54 -3.82
C ASN A 118 4.84 -12.34 -4.69
N VAL A 119 5.62 -11.25 -4.73
CA VAL A 119 5.38 -10.14 -5.66
C VAL A 119 5.42 -10.66 -7.10
N ARG A 120 6.50 -11.35 -7.48
CA ARG A 120 6.61 -11.96 -8.81
C ARG A 120 5.47 -12.94 -9.08
N LYS A 121 5.13 -13.81 -8.12
CA LYS A 121 4.07 -14.79 -8.25
C LYS A 121 2.71 -14.12 -8.52
N ARG A 122 2.37 -13.06 -7.79
CA ARG A 122 1.14 -12.30 -8.01
C ARG A 122 1.13 -11.60 -9.36
N MET A 123 2.24 -10.98 -9.76
CA MET A 123 2.36 -10.31 -11.05
C MET A 123 2.27 -11.28 -12.26
N THR A 124 2.48 -12.58 -12.09
CA THR A 124 2.34 -13.58 -13.17
C THR A 124 0.93 -14.11 -13.34
N THR A 125 -0.03 -13.75 -12.49
CA THR A 125 -1.41 -14.25 -12.54
C THR A 125 -2.41 -13.09 -12.44
N GLU A 126 -3.66 -13.32 -12.91
CA GLU A 126 -4.73 -12.35 -12.71
C GLU A 126 -4.97 -12.17 -11.19
N GLN A 127 -5.08 -10.93 -10.73
CA GLN A 127 -5.43 -10.58 -9.37
C GLN A 127 -6.79 -9.88 -9.34
N PHE A 128 -7.49 -10.01 -8.20
CA PHE A 128 -8.75 -9.31 -7.96
C PHE A 128 -8.76 -8.70 -6.57
N ILE A 129 -8.92 -7.38 -6.50
CA ILE A 129 -9.03 -6.64 -5.24
C ILE A 129 -10.52 -6.36 -5.01
N GLN A 130 -11.14 -7.16 -4.14
CA GLN A 130 -12.58 -7.11 -3.90
C GLN A 130 -13.03 -5.75 -3.35
N ALA A 131 -12.21 -5.12 -2.50
CA ALA A 131 -12.52 -3.82 -1.90
C ALA A 131 -12.78 -2.71 -2.93
N PHE A 132 -12.19 -2.81 -4.12
CA PHE A 132 -12.32 -1.84 -5.22
C PHE A 132 -13.03 -2.42 -6.45
N GLY A 133 -13.39 -3.71 -6.43
CA GLY A 133 -13.92 -4.41 -7.63
C GLY A 133 -12.93 -4.43 -8.79
N GLN A 134 -11.63 -4.33 -8.50
CA GLN A 134 -10.58 -4.14 -9.49
C GLN A 134 -9.95 -5.47 -9.88
N LYS A 135 -9.93 -5.75 -11.19
CA LYS A 135 -9.15 -6.83 -11.80
C LYS A 135 -7.84 -6.28 -12.35
N THR A 136 -6.74 -6.97 -12.05
CA THR A 136 -5.42 -6.67 -12.59
C THR A 136 -4.95 -7.89 -13.40
N PRO A 137 -4.74 -7.76 -14.71
CA PRO A 137 -4.26 -8.85 -15.54
C PRO A 137 -2.80 -9.21 -15.19
N PRO A 138 -2.32 -10.39 -15.62
CA PRO A 138 -0.90 -10.72 -15.49
C PRO A 138 -0.01 -9.65 -16.13
N SER A 139 1.07 -9.31 -15.46
CA SER A 139 2.05 -8.33 -15.94
C SER A 139 2.87 -8.90 -17.12
N PRO A 140 3.27 -8.05 -18.08
CA PRO A 140 4.15 -8.48 -19.17
C PRO A 140 5.53 -8.90 -18.64
N LYS A 141 6.24 -9.73 -19.45
CA LYS A 141 7.54 -10.32 -19.04
C LYS A 141 8.55 -9.28 -18.55
N ASP A 142 8.63 -8.15 -19.22
CA ASP A 142 9.61 -7.10 -18.91
C ASP A 142 9.29 -6.32 -17.62
N ALA A 143 8.07 -6.48 -17.10
CA ALA A 143 7.67 -5.91 -15.80
C ALA A 143 8.01 -6.82 -14.60
N LEU A 144 8.35 -8.09 -14.86
CA LEU A 144 8.49 -9.07 -13.78
C LEU A 144 9.87 -8.94 -13.08
N PRO A 145 9.92 -9.00 -11.74
CA PRO A 145 11.18 -9.09 -11.00
C PRO A 145 12.05 -10.24 -11.53
N VAL A 146 13.31 -9.95 -11.85
CA VAL A 146 14.28 -10.95 -12.36
C VAL A 146 15.15 -11.52 -11.23
N VAL A 147 15.27 -10.79 -10.12
CA VAL A 147 15.89 -11.27 -8.89
C VAL A 147 14.81 -11.33 -7.83
N THR A 148 14.66 -12.49 -7.19
CA THR A 148 13.69 -12.65 -6.10
C THR A 148 14.37 -13.15 -4.84
N PHE A 149 13.81 -12.81 -3.66
CA PHE A 149 14.24 -13.29 -2.36
C PHE A 149 13.02 -13.79 -1.55
N THR A 150 13.27 -14.61 -0.55
CA THR A 150 12.25 -15.13 0.38
C THR A 150 12.28 -14.39 1.71
N ASP A 151 13.45 -14.20 2.29
CA ASP A 151 13.61 -13.58 3.61
C ASP A 151 14.21 -12.20 3.52
N ALA A 152 15.39 -12.10 2.91
CA ALA A 152 16.12 -10.83 2.75
C ALA A 152 17.11 -10.88 1.61
N VAL A 153 17.46 -9.70 1.11
CA VAL A 153 18.60 -9.46 0.20
C VAL A 153 19.32 -8.20 0.66
N THR A 154 20.65 -8.21 0.56
CA THR A 154 21.47 -7.05 0.87
C THR A 154 22.23 -6.60 -0.38
N LEU A 155 22.12 -5.32 -0.69
CA LEU A 155 22.82 -4.67 -1.79
C LEU A 155 23.88 -3.73 -1.20
N HIS A 156 25.12 -3.86 -1.66
CA HIS A 156 26.21 -2.97 -1.30
C HIS A 156 26.39 -1.95 -2.42
N LEU A 157 25.69 -0.81 -2.31
CA LEU A 157 25.63 0.23 -3.33
C LEU A 157 25.80 1.63 -2.71
N ASN A 158 26.42 2.53 -3.45
CA ASN A 158 26.58 3.94 -3.09
C ASN A 158 27.20 4.14 -1.69
N GLY A 159 28.09 3.21 -1.30
CA GLY A 159 28.74 3.23 0.00
C GLY A 159 27.86 2.80 1.17
N ASP A 160 26.61 2.39 0.94
CA ASP A 160 25.70 1.88 1.96
C ASP A 160 25.54 0.35 1.90
N GLU A 161 24.99 -0.19 2.96
CA GLU A 161 24.49 -1.56 3.09
C GLU A 161 22.96 -1.49 3.12
N ILE A 162 22.34 -1.71 1.96
CA ILE A 162 20.91 -1.57 1.74
C ILE A 162 20.28 -2.96 1.89
N GLN A 163 19.61 -3.20 3.00
CA GLN A 163 18.93 -4.47 3.26
C GLN A 163 17.44 -4.36 2.96
N ALA A 164 16.96 -5.17 2.01
CA ALA A 164 15.53 -5.43 1.88
C ALA A 164 15.19 -6.72 2.62
N PHE A 165 14.18 -6.69 3.49
CA PHE A 165 13.70 -7.86 4.21
C PHE A 165 12.19 -7.98 4.14
N HIS A 166 11.73 -9.22 3.97
CA HIS A 166 10.31 -9.55 3.98
C HIS A 166 9.74 -9.52 5.40
N VAL A 167 8.47 -9.15 5.52
CA VAL A 167 7.67 -9.28 6.75
C VAL A 167 6.56 -10.30 6.53
N ALA A 168 6.07 -10.91 7.61
CA ALA A 168 4.88 -11.76 7.55
C ALA A 168 3.70 -10.98 6.92
N PRO A 169 2.72 -11.66 6.27
CA PRO A 169 1.64 -11.02 5.57
C PRO A 169 0.98 -9.88 6.36
N ALA A 170 1.03 -8.66 5.83
CA ALA A 170 0.65 -7.42 6.50
C ALA A 170 -0.25 -6.55 5.62
N HIS A 171 0.29 -5.76 4.68
CA HIS A 171 -0.46 -5.09 3.63
C HIS A 171 -0.83 -6.08 2.50
N THR A 172 0.16 -6.88 2.08
CA THR A 172 0.04 -8.05 1.20
C THR A 172 0.82 -9.23 1.78
N ASP A 173 0.97 -10.32 1.03
CA ASP A 173 1.84 -11.45 1.38
C ASP A 173 3.27 -11.34 0.82
N GLY A 174 3.57 -10.25 0.12
CA GLY A 174 4.88 -10.04 -0.51
C GLY A 174 5.63 -8.81 -0.01
N ASP A 175 5.18 -8.18 1.08
CA ASP A 175 5.70 -6.91 1.55
C ASP A 175 7.17 -6.98 1.97
N ALA A 176 7.94 -5.98 1.54
CA ALA A 176 9.34 -5.80 1.90
C ALA A 176 9.62 -4.40 2.44
N VAL A 177 10.44 -4.34 3.46
CA VAL A 177 11.02 -3.13 4.04
C VAL A 177 12.42 -2.95 3.48
N VAL A 178 12.80 -1.73 3.08
CA VAL A 178 14.17 -1.42 2.63
C VAL A 178 14.86 -0.53 3.65
N HIS A 179 15.93 -1.04 4.26
CA HIS A 179 16.70 -0.35 5.29
C HIS A 179 18.09 0.03 4.77
N PHE A 180 18.33 1.33 4.62
CA PHE A 180 19.63 1.94 4.36
C PHE A 180 20.37 2.09 5.69
N ARG A 181 21.24 1.15 6.01
CA ARG A 181 21.82 1.02 7.35
C ARG A 181 22.72 2.19 7.74
N LYS A 182 23.57 2.64 6.80
CA LYS A 182 24.50 3.77 7.09
C LYS A 182 23.81 5.11 6.98
N ALA A 183 22.93 5.28 5.99
CA ALA A 183 22.14 6.50 5.84
C ALA A 183 21.08 6.66 6.94
N ASN A 184 20.77 5.60 7.69
CA ASN A 184 19.74 5.54 8.72
C ASN A 184 18.35 5.96 8.19
N VAL A 185 17.97 5.36 7.05
CA VAL A 185 16.69 5.58 6.37
C VAL A 185 15.99 4.24 6.20
N VAL A 186 14.69 4.22 6.40
CA VAL A 186 13.83 3.07 6.10
C VAL A 186 12.79 3.48 5.08
N HIS A 187 12.63 2.71 4.00
CA HIS A 187 11.47 2.77 3.13
C HIS A 187 10.52 1.64 3.54
N ALA A 188 9.35 2.00 4.02
CA ALA A 188 8.41 1.05 4.61
C ALA A 188 7.41 0.48 3.59
N GLY A 189 7.34 1.04 2.37
CA GLY A 189 6.24 0.72 1.45
C GLY A 189 4.89 0.92 2.14
N ASP A 190 3.90 0.16 1.75
CA ASP A 190 2.53 0.25 2.26
C ASP A 190 2.32 -0.40 3.64
N LEU A 191 3.43 -0.73 4.31
CA LEU A 191 3.42 -1.04 5.73
C LEU A 191 3.27 0.21 6.60
N PHE A 192 3.38 1.40 5.99
CA PHE A 192 3.18 2.68 6.65
C PHE A 192 2.49 3.71 5.75
N PHE A 193 1.30 4.15 6.15
CA PHE A 193 0.54 5.26 5.58
C PHE A 193 0.60 6.43 6.56
N ASN A 194 1.32 7.48 6.21
CA ASN A 194 1.52 8.59 7.15
C ASN A 194 0.37 9.60 7.08
N GLY A 195 -0.43 9.66 8.16
CA GLY A 195 -1.52 10.62 8.33
C GLY A 195 -2.85 10.22 7.68
N ILE A 196 -2.97 9.00 7.14
CA ILE A 196 -4.20 8.49 6.52
C ILE A 196 -4.44 7.03 6.90
N TYR A 197 -5.70 6.57 6.83
CA TYR A 197 -6.04 5.16 6.97
C TYR A 197 -5.41 4.32 5.86
N PRO A 198 -4.79 3.16 6.20
CA PRO A 198 -4.19 2.28 5.21
C PRO A 198 -5.24 1.45 4.49
N PHE A 199 -4.97 1.14 3.23
CA PHE A 199 -5.54 -0.04 2.60
C PHE A 199 -4.81 -1.28 3.12
N ILE A 200 -5.55 -2.35 3.38
CA ILE A 200 -5.02 -3.68 3.73
C ILE A 200 -5.61 -4.65 2.73
N ASP A 201 -4.79 -5.22 1.87
CA ASP A 201 -5.24 -6.14 0.83
C ASP A 201 -5.47 -7.55 1.39
N VAL A 202 -6.68 -7.72 1.94
CA VAL A 202 -7.09 -9.00 2.53
C VAL A 202 -7.13 -10.13 1.49
N ASP A 203 -7.36 -9.81 0.22
CA ASP A 203 -7.38 -10.80 -0.86
C ASP A 203 -5.97 -11.30 -1.19
N SER A 204 -4.97 -10.46 -0.96
CA SER A 204 -3.55 -10.81 -1.05
C SER A 204 -2.94 -11.28 0.27
N GLY A 205 -3.75 -11.65 1.25
CA GLY A 205 -3.28 -12.20 2.53
C GLY A 205 -3.03 -11.15 3.62
N GLY A 206 -3.24 -9.86 3.33
CA GLY A 206 -3.07 -8.78 4.29
C GLY A 206 -4.01 -8.88 5.50
N SER A 207 -3.56 -8.33 6.63
CA SER A 207 -4.35 -8.27 7.87
C SER A 207 -3.93 -7.13 8.78
N VAL A 208 -4.88 -6.65 9.60
CA VAL A 208 -4.59 -5.59 10.57
C VAL A 208 -3.55 -6.04 11.61
N ASP A 209 -3.57 -7.29 12.05
CA ASP A 209 -2.58 -7.83 12.98
C ASP A 209 -1.19 -7.90 12.33
N GLY A 210 -1.13 -8.29 11.04
CA GLY A 210 0.09 -8.29 10.26
C GLY A 210 0.67 -6.89 10.11
N MET A 211 -0.17 -5.89 9.83
CA MET A 211 0.25 -4.47 9.76
C MET A 211 0.84 -3.98 11.09
N ILE A 212 0.22 -4.33 12.22
CA ILE A 212 0.73 -4.00 13.56
C ILE A 212 2.08 -4.67 13.79
N ALA A 213 2.21 -5.96 13.49
CA ALA A 213 3.46 -6.70 13.67
C ALA A 213 4.57 -6.18 12.75
N ALA A 214 4.25 -5.79 11.51
CA ALA A 214 5.20 -5.18 10.58
C ALA A 214 5.69 -3.82 11.09
N ALA A 215 4.78 -2.97 11.60
CA ALA A 215 5.15 -1.70 12.22
C ALA A 215 6.07 -1.91 13.44
N ASP A 216 5.78 -2.91 14.30
CA ASP A 216 6.63 -3.27 15.44
C ASP A 216 8.02 -3.74 14.97
N ARG A 217 8.11 -4.53 13.88
CA ARG A 217 9.40 -4.95 13.31
C ARG A 217 10.21 -3.80 12.75
N ILE A 218 9.57 -2.85 12.07
CA ILE A 218 10.25 -1.63 11.57
C ILE A 218 10.72 -0.78 12.75
N LEU A 219 9.91 -0.59 13.78
CA LEU A 219 10.30 0.11 15.01
C LEU A 219 11.51 -0.55 15.69
N GLY A 220 11.64 -1.87 15.59
CA GLY A 220 12.77 -2.63 16.14
C GLY A 220 14.12 -2.37 15.44
N VAL A 221 14.12 -1.86 14.20
CA VAL A 221 15.34 -1.54 13.44
C VAL A 221 15.56 -0.03 13.28
N THR A 222 14.75 0.82 13.92
CA THR A 222 14.81 2.28 13.84
C THR A 222 15.20 2.90 15.19
N ASP A 223 15.84 4.04 15.14
CA ASP A 223 16.10 4.92 16.28
C ASP A 223 15.40 6.28 16.10
N ASP A 224 15.55 7.21 17.04
CA ASP A 224 14.87 8.52 17.02
C ASP A 224 15.36 9.45 15.90
N ARG A 225 16.49 9.13 15.26
CA ARG A 225 17.06 9.89 14.12
C ARG A 225 16.69 9.28 12.79
N THR A 226 16.15 8.04 12.77
CA THR A 226 15.79 7.34 11.55
C THR A 226 14.72 8.12 10.79
N GLN A 227 15.01 8.42 9.52
CA GLN A 227 14.00 8.92 8.58
C GLN A 227 13.24 7.76 7.97
N ILE A 228 11.92 7.87 7.89
CA ILE A 228 11.06 6.80 7.35
C ILE A 228 10.27 7.33 6.17
N ILE A 229 10.49 6.74 5.00
CA ILE A 229 9.71 6.95 3.79
C ILE A 229 8.48 6.01 3.89
N PRO A 230 7.26 6.54 4.07
CA PRO A 230 6.05 5.72 4.03
C PRO A 230 5.71 5.36 2.58
N GLY A 231 4.87 4.35 2.36
CA GLY A 231 4.30 4.10 1.04
C GLY A 231 3.46 5.28 0.57
N HIS A 232 2.66 5.85 1.45
CA HIS A 232 1.83 7.03 1.17
C HIS A 232 1.91 8.06 2.28
N GLY A 233 1.80 9.33 1.88
CA GLY A 233 1.89 10.47 2.78
C GLY A 233 3.28 11.10 2.85
N PRO A 234 3.48 12.13 3.67
CA PRO A 234 4.75 12.86 3.77
C PRO A 234 5.84 12.02 4.45
N LEU A 235 7.12 12.39 4.20
CA LEU A 235 8.27 11.86 4.92
C LEU A 235 8.04 11.89 6.44
N SER A 236 8.47 10.86 7.14
CA SER A 236 8.18 10.65 8.56
C SER A 236 9.41 10.19 9.33
N HIS A 237 9.19 9.80 10.57
CA HIS A 237 10.17 9.34 11.52
C HIS A 237 9.57 8.31 12.48
N ARG A 238 10.36 7.77 13.39
CA ARG A 238 9.95 6.75 14.36
C ARG A 238 8.64 7.08 15.11
N ALA A 239 8.46 8.31 15.59
CA ALA A 239 7.24 8.68 16.33
C ALA A 239 5.99 8.69 15.43
N GLY A 240 6.11 9.06 14.15
CA GLY A 240 5.00 8.96 13.18
C GLY A 240 4.57 7.51 12.95
N LEU A 241 5.53 6.60 12.78
CA LEU A 241 5.24 5.17 12.66
C LEU A 241 4.63 4.59 13.95
N GLN A 242 5.10 5.02 15.12
CA GLN A 242 4.51 4.62 16.40
C GLN A 242 3.05 5.07 16.53
N SER A 243 2.74 6.30 16.08
CA SER A 243 1.36 6.83 16.05
C SER A 243 0.47 6.01 15.11
N PHE A 244 0.96 5.68 13.91
CA PHE A 244 0.27 4.81 12.96
C PHE A 244 0.00 3.41 13.53
N ARG A 245 1.01 2.79 14.13
CA ARG A 245 0.89 1.48 14.80
C ARG A 245 -0.17 1.53 15.90
N THR A 246 -0.19 2.62 16.69
CA THR A 246 -1.18 2.81 17.77
C THR A 246 -2.59 2.94 17.20
N MET A 247 -2.77 3.71 16.12
CA MET A 247 -4.04 3.86 15.41
C MET A 247 -4.59 2.49 14.97
N LEU A 248 -3.76 1.64 14.37
CA LEU A 248 -4.15 0.29 13.95
C LEU A 248 -4.59 -0.59 15.12
N ALA A 249 -3.85 -0.53 16.24
CA ALA A 249 -4.18 -1.28 17.44
C ALA A 249 -5.52 -0.84 18.04
N VAL A 250 -5.74 0.48 18.14
CA VAL A 250 -7.02 1.05 18.65
C VAL A 250 -8.18 0.63 17.73
N ALA A 251 -8.02 0.74 16.41
CA ALA A 251 -9.07 0.34 15.48
C ALA A 251 -9.40 -1.16 15.62
N ARG A 252 -8.36 -2.03 15.67
CA ARG A 252 -8.53 -3.47 15.90
C ARG A 252 -9.27 -3.74 17.21
N ASP A 253 -8.81 -3.16 18.31
CA ASP A 253 -9.33 -3.44 19.66
C ASP A 253 -10.78 -2.96 19.82
N LYS A 254 -11.22 -1.95 19.08
CA LYS A 254 -12.61 -1.49 19.05
C LYS A 254 -13.51 -2.33 18.13
N ILE A 255 -12.98 -2.85 17.05
CA ILE A 255 -13.76 -3.66 16.08
C ILE A 255 -13.86 -5.11 16.55
N GLN A 256 -12.80 -5.68 17.13
CA GLN A 256 -12.77 -7.10 17.54
C GLN A 256 -13.96 -7.54 18.40
N PRO A 257 -14.37 -6.83 19.46
CA PRO A 257 -15.51 -7.22 20.29
C PRO A 257 -16.83 -7.27 19.50
N LEU A 258 -17.00 -6.42 18.49
CA LEU A 258 -18.18 -6.41 17.64
C LEU A 258 -18.19 -7.62 16.69
N VAL A 259 -17.02 -8.01 16.17
CA VAL A 259 -16.84 -9.24 15.39
C VAL A 259 -17.15 -10.47 16.24
N ASP A 260 -16.64 -10.53 17.47
CA ASP A 260 -16.83 -11.66 18.40
C ASP A 260 -18.31 -11.82 18.82
N GLN A 261 -19.07 -10.71 18.90
CA GLN A 261 -20.51 -10.71 19.09
C GLN A 261 -21.29 -11.16 17.86
N GLY A 262 -20.64 -11.50 16.75
CA GLY A 262 -21.29 -11.93 15.51
C GLY A 262 -22.00 -10.82 14.74
N LYS A 263 -21.70 -9.54 15.00
CA LYS A 263 -22.29 -8.42 14.25
C LYS A 263 -21.91 -8.50 12.78
N THR A 264 -22.83 -8.10 11.90
CA THR A 264 -22.56 -7.94 10.47
C THR A 264 -21.66 -6.73 10.23
N VAL A 265 -21.00 -6.67 9.09
CA VAL A 265 -20.14 -5.53 8.74
C VAL A 265 -20.93 -4.22 8.72
N GLU A 266 -22.20 -4.23 8.28
CA GLU A 266 -23.09 -3.06 8.29
C GLU A 266 -23.37 -2.58 9.73
N GLN A 267 -23.56 -3.51 10.66
CA GLN A 267 -23.77 -3.18 12.07
C GLN A 267 -22.50 -2.62 12.72
N VAL A 268 -21.33 -3.13 12.33
CA VAL A 268 -20.04 -2.62 12.82
C VAL A 268 -19.77 -1.22 12.28
N VAL A 269 -19.99 -0.98 10.98
CA VAL A 269 -19.88 0.36 10.37
C VAL A 269 -20.84 1.35 11.04
N ALA A 270 -22.11 0.96 11.25
CA ALA A 270 -23.09 1.82 11.91
C ALA A 270 -22.73 2.18 13.37
N ALA A 271 -21.93 1.35 14.05
CA ALA A 271 -21.42 1.64 15.37
C ALA A 271 -20.27 2.67 15.39
N ALA A 272 -19.73 3.04 14.22
CA ALA A 272 -18.66 4.01 14.03
C ALA A 272 -17.45 3.82 15.00
N PRO A 273 -16.84 2.63 15.07
CA PRO A 273 -15.86 2.29 16.10
C PRO A 273 -14.57 3.12 16.01
N THR A 274 -14.29 3.74 14.84
CA THR A 274 -13.09 4.53 14.59
C THR A 274 -13.31 6.03 14.71
N LYS A 275 -14.51 6.50 15.09
CA LYS A 275 -14.91 7.92 15.06
C LYS A 275 -13.90 8.88 15.68
N GLU A 276 -13.24 8.48 16.76
CA GLU A 276 -12.23 9.30 17.44
C GLU A 276 -10.90 9.42 16.66
N LEU A 277 -10.66 8.52 15.71
CA LEU A 277 -9.48 8.48 14.85
C LEU A 277 -9.71 9.21 13.53
N ASP A 278 -10.98 9.38 13.11
CA ASP A 278 -11.37 9.83 11.77
C ASP A 278 -10.90 11.26 11.45
N GLU A 279 -10.82 12.15 12.46
CA GLU A 279 -10.36 13.51 12.24
C GLU A 279 -8.90 13.54 11.79
N GLN A 280 -8.06 12.69 12.34
CA GLN A 280 -6.63 12.63 12.02
C GLN A 280 -6.35 11.74 10.81
N TRP A 281 -7.03 10.59 10.68
CA TRP A 281 -6.67 9.52 9.75
C TRP A 281 -7.65 9.33 8.59
N GLY A 282 -8.89 9.80 8.73
CA GLY A 282 -9.98 9.53 7.79
C GLY A 282 -10.07 10.50 6.61
N LYS A 283 -9.04 11.32 6.34
CA LYS A 283 -9.04 12.35 5.28
C LYS A 283 -8.28 11.90 4.02
N GLY A 284 -7.91 10.63 3.95
CA GLY A 284 -7.21 10.03 2.81
C GLY A 284 -8.16 9.52 1.73
N PHE A 285 -7.67 8.60 0.91
CA PHE A 285 -8.44 7.97 -0.18
C PHE A 285 -9.49 6.96 0.31
N LEU A 286 -9.34 6.42 1.53
CA LEU A 286 -10.35 5.59 2.17
C LEU A 286 -11.22 6.43 3.10
N THR A 287 -12.54 6.24 2.99
CA THR A 287 -13.46 6.75 4.02
C THR A 287 -13.33 5.92 5.30
N PRO A 288 -13.72 6.46 6.48
CA PRO A 288 -13.78 5.69 7.72
C PRO A 288 -14.55 4.37 7.59
N ASP A 289 -15.71 4.39 6.91
CA ASP A 289 -16.53 3.20 6.68
C ASP A 289 -15.80 2.13 5.86
N GLN A 290 -15.06 2.53 4.82
CA GLN A 290 -14.26 1.61 4.02
C GLN A 290 -13.14 0.99 4.85
N PHE A 291 -12.45 1.77 5.66
CA PHE A 291 -11.41 1.27 6.56
C PHE A 291 -11.98 0.25 7.57
N VAL A 292 -13.11 0.57 8.21
CA VAL A 292 -13.79 -0.36 9.14
C VAL A 292 -14.15 -1.68 8.44
N ARG A 293 -14.68 -1.64 7.20
CA ARG A 293 -14.99 -2.83 6.40
C ARG A 293 -13.76 -3.69 6.13
N ILE A 294 -12.63 -3.06 5.79
CA ILE A 294 -11.36 -3.74 5.52
C ILE A 294 -10.85 -4.42 6.79
N VAL A 295 -10.79 -3.70 7.92
CA VAL A 295 -10.36 -4.27 9.20
C VAL A 295 -11.27 -5.43 9.62
N TYR A 296 -12.59 -5.26 9.53
CA TYR A 296 -13.56 -6.32 9.80
C TYR A 296 -13.30 -7.57 8.93
N SER A 297 -13.08 -7.38 7.63
CA SER A 297 -12.84 -8.48 6.69
C SER A 297 -11.55 -9.22 7.02
N SER A 298 -10.49 -8.51 7.43
CA SER A 298 -9.22 -9.11 7.81
C SER A 298 -9.33 -9.98 9.07
N MET A 299 -10.23 -9.63 10.00
CA MET A 299 -10.51 -10.42 11.20
C MET A 299 -11.32 -11.69 10.90
N LYS A 300 -12.24 -11.64 9.93
CA LYS A 300 -13.06 -12.81 9.55
C LYS A 300 -12.29 -13.85 8.75
N LYS A 301 -11.27 -13.46 7.98
CA LYS A 301 -10.40 -14.39 7.21
C LYS A 301 -9.35 -15.11 8.06
N ARG A 302 -9.26 -14.85 9.36
CA ARG A 302 -8.34 -15.62 10.24
C ARG A 302 -8.65 -17.12 10.10
N PRO A 303 -7.65 -18.00 9.83
CA PRO A 303 -7.88 -19.44 9.89
C PRO A 303 -8.36 -19.77 11.30
N ALA A 304 -9.47 -20.48 11.40
CA ALA A 304 -9.92 -21.07 12.65
C ALA A 304 -8.85 -22.07 13.12
N GLY A 305 -7.99 -21.68 14.09
CA GLY A 305 -7.00 -22.61 14.63
C GLY A 305 -5.65 -21.98 14.95
N GLY A 306 -5.61 -21.17 15.99
CA GLY A 306 -4.40 -20.73 16.67
C GLY A 306 -4.71 -20.48 18.15
N GLY A 307 -5.46 -21.40 18.74
CA GLY A 307 -5.66 -21.45 20.18
C GLY A 307 -4.31 -21.80 20.84
N GLY A 308 -3.84 -20.92 21.70
CA GLY A 308 -2.63 -21.07 22.45
C GLY A 308 -2.55 -22.42 23.16
N GLY A 309 -1.56 -23.19 22.81
CA GLY A 309 -1.03 -24.27 23.62
C GLY A 309 -0.05 -23.66 24.61
N SER A 310 -0.51 -23.31 25.80
CA SER A 310 0.37 -23.20 26.94
C SER A 310 0.92 -24.61 27.25
N ARG A 311 2.22 -24.78 27.14
CA ARG A 311 3.03 -25.63 28.02
C ARG A 311 4.46 -25.14 28.07
#